data_9c24590c00c160f5926b95cff2ec1aae
#
_entry.id   9c24590c00c160f5926b95cff2ec1aae
#
_cell.length_a   1.000
_cell.length_b   1.000
_cell.length_c   1.000
_cell.angle_alpha   90.00
_cell.angle_beta   90.00
_cell.angle_gamma   90.00
#
_symmetry.space_group_name_H-M   'P 1'
#
loop_
_entity.id
_entity.type
_entity.pdbx_description
1 polymer ?
#
loop_
_entity_poly.entity_id
_entity_poly.type
_entity_poly.pdbx_seq_one_letter_code
_entity_poly.pdbx_strand_id
1 'polypeptide(L)'
;MPQAARITDAVAGTTAGEHTGHVPPHSPEPFSGEISGACSGTVRINGLSAATVGSITTERDGCCGSSQGAVGAGSGTVRINGKPAARMGDTLAAHSESGTVTGGSPDVKIGG
;
A
#
# COMPACT_ATOMS: atom_id res chain seq x y z
N MET A 1 -4.54 -11.18 -14.21
CA MET A 1 -3.43 -10.27 -13.86
C MET A 1 -3.98 -9.08 -13.08
N PRO A 2 -3.43 -8.78 -11.87
CA PRO A 2 -3.87 -7.63 -11.09
C PRO A 2 -3.53 -6.31 -11.76
N GLN A 3 -4.29 -5.29 -11.44
CA GLN A 3 -4.05 -3.94 -11.92
C GLN A 3 -2.81 -3.35 -11.24
N ALA A 4 -2.02 -2.60 -11.99
CA ALA A 4 -0.82 -1.96 -11.48
C ALA A 4 -1.16 -0.85 -10.49
N ALA A 5 -0.41 -0.79 -9.38
CA ALA A 5 -0.60 0.23 -8.37
C ALA A 5 0.29 1.45 -8.64
N ARG A 6 -0.19 2.62 -8.24
CA ARG A 6 0.45 3.90 -8.50
C ARG A 6 0.32 4.79 -7.25
N ILE A 7 1.10 5.86 -7.22
CA ILE A 7 0.90 6.89 -6.20
C ILE A 7 -0.58 7.36 -6.21
N THR A 8 -1.13 7.60 -5.08
CA THR A 8 -2.53 7.95 -4.80
C THR A 8 -3.53 6.80 -4.87
N ASP A 9 -3.12 5.62 -5.33
CA ASP A 9 -4.02 4.47 -5.32
C ASP A 9 -4.35 4.04 -3.89
N ALA A 10 -5.58 3.60 -3.69
CA ALA A 10 -6.10 3.34 -2.36
C ALA A 10 -5.50 2.08 -1.73
N VAL A 11 -5.38 2.12 -0.42
CA VAL A 11 -5.05 0.95 0.41
C VAL A 11 -6.07 0.86 1.52
N ALA A 12 -6.30 -0.34 2.02
CA ALA A 12 -7.22 -0.56 3.12
C ALA A 12 -6.87 -1.83 3.88
N GLY A 13 -7.32 -1.92 5.11
CA GLY A 13 -7.10 -3.10 5.92
C GLY A 13 -7.68 -2.94 7.30
N THR A 14 -7.15 -3.71 8.24
CA THR A 14 -7.58 -3.70 9.64
C THR A 14 -6.35 -3.58 10.53
N THR A 15 -6.38 -2.67 11.47
CA THR A 15 -5.31 -2.53 12.46
C THR A 15 -5.42 -3.64 13.49
N ALA A 16 -4.31 -3.95 14.15
CA ALA A 16 -4.29 -4.98 15.17
C ALA A 16 -4.84 -4.53 16.53
N GLY A 17 -5.16 -3.26 16.66
CA GLY A 17 -5.68 -2.74 17.92
C GLY A 17 -4.61 -2.33 18.93
N GLU A 18 -3.36 -2.54 18.60
CA GLU A 18 -2.24 -2.15 19.45
C GLU A 18 -1.36 -1.15 18.72
N HIS A 19 -1.28 0.05 19.23
CA HIS A 19 -0.48 1.12 18.63
C HIS A 19 0.46 1.68 19.66
N THR A 20 1.61 2.14 19.21
CA THR A 20 2.52 2.89 20.09
C THR A 20 1.79 4.11 20.63
N GLY A 21 1.76 4.25 21.93
CA GLY A 21 1.11 5.39 22.58
C GLY A 21 -0.38 5.24 22.78
N HIS A 22 -0.97 4.13 22.41
CA HIS A 22 -2.39 3.88 22.65
C HIS A 22 -2.58 2.90 23.81
N VAL A 23 -3.10 3.37 24.92
CA VAL A 23 -3.31 2.58 26.12
C VAL A 23 -4.66 2.96 26.73
N PRO A 24 -5.57 2.00 27.00
CA PRO A 24 -5.42 0.57 26.73
C PRO A 24 -5.56 0.24 25.24
N PRO A 25 -5.13 -0.93 24.80
CA PRO A 25 -5.35 -1.36 23.43
C PRO A 25 -6.84 -1.42 23.12
N HIS A 26 -7.19 -1.08 21.89
CA HIS A 26 -8.57 -1.16 21.44
C HIS A 26 -8.77 -2.39 20.54
N SER A 27 -10.01 -2.67 20.20
CA SER A 27 -10.33 -3.72 19.23
C SER A 27 -9.77 -3.36 17.85
N PRO A 28 -9.44 -4.34 17.00
CA PRO A 28 -9.03 -4.05 15.65
C PRO A 28 -10.02 -3.16 14.93
N GLU A 29 -9.54 -2.18 14.20
CA GLU A 29 -10.36 -1.22 13.49
C GLU A 29 -9.97 -1.16 12.01
N PRO A 30 -10.94 -0.91 11.12
CA PRO A 30 -10.60 -0.72 9.72
C PRO A 30 -9.81 0.57 9.53
N PHE A 31 -8.86 0.53 8.60
CA PHE A 31 -8.17 1.73 8.16
C PHE A 31 -8.27 1.86 6.65
N SER A 32 -8.07 3.06 6.17
CA SER A 32 -7.99 3.32 4.74
C SER A 32 -6.97 4.42 4.50
N GLY A 33 -6.45 4.46 3.29
CA GLY A 33 -5.47 5.46 2.94
C GLY A 33 -5.07 5.35 1.49
N GLU A 34 -3.86 5.79 1.18
CA GLU A 34 -3.35 5.80 -0.18
C GLU A 34 -1.83 5.60 -0.18
N ILE A 35 -1.32 5.17 -1.33
CA ILE A 35 0.12 5.15 -1.59
C ILE A 35 0.56 6.61 -1.72
N SER A 36 1.50 7.04 -0.89
CA SER A 36 1.82 8.46 -0.77
C SER A 36 3.25 8.83 -1.11
N GLY A 37 4.16 7.87 -1.26
CA GLY A 37 5.55 8.22 -1.55
C GLY A 37 6.42 7.02 -1.88
N ALA A 38 7.70 7.29 -2.10
CA ALA A 38 8.72 6.30 -2.45
C ALA A 38 8.33 5.46 -3.68
N CYS A 39 7.66 6.07 -4.63
CA CYS A 39 7.31 5.45 -5.90
C CYS A 39 8.39 5.74 -6.93
N SER A 40 8.29 5.10 -8.11
CA SER A 40 9.29 5.28 -9.15
C SER A 40 9.36 6.74 -9.61
N GLY A 41 10.57 7.27 -9.73
CA GLY A 41 10.77 8.59 -10.29
C GLY A 41 10.82 8.61 -11.81
N THR A 42 10.88 7.45 -12.46
CA THR A 42 11.07 7.34 -13.90
C THR A 42 9.98 6.57 -14.63
N VAL A 43 9.26 5.71 -13.93
CA VAL A 43 8.19 4.91 -14.54
C VAL A 43 6.84 5.44 -14.07
N ARG A 44 5.97 5.73 -15.03
CA ARG A 44 4.64 6.23 -14.75
C ARG A 44 3.59 5.33 -15.38
N ILE A 45 2.47 5.20 -14.70
CA ILE A 45 1.32 4.44 -15.15
C ILE A 45 0.13 5.39 -15.14
N ASN A 46 -0.43 5.65 -16.29
CA ASN A 46 -1.52 6.64 -16.45
C ASN A 46 -1.12 8.03 -15.91
N GLY A 47 0.15 8.40 -16.09
CA GLY A 47 0.66 9.69 -15.63
C GLY A 47 1.03 9.77 -14.16
N LEU A 48 0.87 8.69 -13.40
CA LEU A 48 1.18 8.64 -11.97
C LEU A 48 2.41 7.76 -11.74
N SER A 49 3.23 8.12 -10.76
CA SER A 49 4.43 7.35 -10.45
C SER A 49 4.06 5.93 -10.03
N ALA A 50 4.72 4.95 -10.65
CA ALA A 50 4.46 3.54 -10.37
C ALA A 50 4.91 3.17 -8.97
N ALA A 51 4.08 2.38 -8.27
CA ALA A 51 4.41 1.89 -6.94
C ALA A 51 5.17 0.58 -6.99
N THR A 52 5.99 0.35 -6.00
CA THR A 52 6.82 -0.85 -5.87
C THR A 52 6.79 -1.32 -4.43
N VAL A 53 7.36 -2.50 -4.19
CA VAL A 53 7.62 -2.92 -2.81
C VAL A 53 8.48 -1.86 -2.12
N GLY A 54 8.07 -1.45 -0.94
CA GLY A 54 8.72 -0.37 -0.20
C GLY A 54 8.12 1.01 -0.43
N SER A 55 7.19 1.16 -1.38
CA SER A 55 6.47 2.42 -1.53
C SER A 55 5.70 2.73 -0.25
N ILE A 56 5.73 4.00 0.15
CA ILE A 56 5.15 4.43 1.42
C ILE A 56 3.66 4.64 1.28
N THR A 57 2.91 4.20 2.29
CA THR A 57 1.47 4.46 2.38
C THR A 57 1.18 5.39 3.54
N THR A 58 0.12 6.17 3.41
CA THR A 58 -0.45 6.93 4.50
C THR A 58 -1.78 6.28 4.85
N GLU A 59 -1.93 5.87 6.11
CA GLU A 59 -3.07 5.10 6.55
C GLU A 59 -3.78 5.82 7.70
N ARG A 60 -5.11 5.83 7.67
CA ARG A 60 -5.92 6.51 8.67
C ARG A 60 -6.92 5.54 9.26
N ASP A 61 -7.01 5.52 10.58
CA ASP A 61 -8.03 4.75 11.27
C ASP A 61 -8.87 5.66 12.16
N GLY A 62 -9.93 5.12 12.71
CA GLY A 62 -10.89 5.90 13.49
C GLY A 62 -10.41 6.27 14.89
N CYS A 63 -9.35 5.65 15.37
CA CYS A 63 -8.92 5.89 16.75
C CYS A 63 -7.75 6.86 16.85
N CYS A 64 -6.75 6.71 16.00
CA CYS A 64 -5.41 7.21 16.31
C CYS A 64 -4.84 8.14 15.24
N GLY A 65 -5.66 8.57 14.30
CA GLY A 65 -5.24 9.46 13.23
C GLY A 65 -4.50 8.72 12.13
N SER A 66 -3.49 9.36 11.56
CA SER A 66 -2.76 8.79 10.44
C SER A 66 -1.43 8.19 10.87
N SER A 67 -1.02 7.16 10.17
CA SER A 67 0.29 6.55 10.34
C SER A 67 0.84 6.17 8.97
N GLN A 68 2.11 5.82 8.91
CA GLN A 68 2.74 5.40 7.68
C GLN A 68 2.97 3.91 7.67
N GLY A 69 2.76 3.31 6.51
CA GLY A 69 3.10 1.93 6.25
C GLY A 69 3.86 1.84 4.94
N ALA A 70 3.95 0.65 4.40
CA ALA A 70 4.62 0.43 3.13
C ALA A 70 3.98 -0.74 2.40
N VAL A 71 4.19 -0.78 1.07
CA VAL A 71 3.82 -1.95 0.28
C VAL A 71 4.81 -3.06 0.58
N GLY A 72 4.32 -4.23 0.97
CA GLY A 72 5.15 -5.34 1.41
C GLY A 72 5.32 -6.46 0.40
N ALA A 73 4.50 -6.53 -0.62
CA ALA A 73 4.56 -7.57 -1.64
C ALA A 73 4.35 -6.99 -3.02
N GLY A 74 4.81 -7.67 -4.04
CA GLY A 74 4.68 -7.23 -5.41
C GLY A 74 4.85 -8.38 -6.38
N SER A 75 4.95 -8.05 -7.66
CA SER A 75 5.09 -9.03 -8.72
C SER A 75 6.39 -9.83 -8.57
N GLY A 76 6.29 -11.14 -8.78
CA GLY A 76 7.46 -12.00 -8.83
C GLY A 76 8.22 -11.92 -10.15
N THR A 77 7.65 -11.30 -11.17
CA THR A 77 8.23 -11.29 -12.52
C THR A 77 8.47 -9.90 -13.08
N VAL A 78 7.77 -8.90 -12.61
CA VAL A 78 7.91 -7.53 -13.12
C VAL A 78 8.58 -6.65 -12.08
N ARG A 79 9.64 -5.98 -12.49
CA ARG A 79 10.37 -5.07 -11.62
C ARG A 79 10.39 -3.68 -12.20
N ILE A 80 10.33 -2.70 -11.30
CA ILE A 80 10.40 -1.28 -11.64
C ILE A 80 11.55 -0.70 -10.82
N ASN A 81 12.57 -0.18 -11.51
CA ASN A 81 13.79 0.33 -10.87
C ASN A 81 14.42 -0.69 -9.90
N GLY A 82 14.41 -1.98 -10.30
CA GLY A 82 15.00 -3.06 -9.51
C GLY A 82 14.15 -3.60 -8.38
N LYS A 83 12.95 -3.10 -8.19
CA LYS A 83 12.04 -3.53 -7.12
C LYS A 83 10.80 -4.18 -7.70
N PRO A 84 10.22 -5.19 -7.01
CA PRO A 84 8.97 -5.78 -7.48
C PRO A 84 7.88 -4.72 -7.66
N ALA A 85 7.19 -4.76 -8.78
CA ALA A 85 6.10 -3.83 -9.06
C ALA A 85 4.91 -4.12 -8.15
N ALA A 86 4.31 -3.09 -7.57
CA ALA A 86 3.14 -3.23 -6.71
C ALA A 86 1.88 -3.35 -7.55
N ARG A 87 0.91 -4.10 -7.05
CA ARG A 87 -0.32 -4.40 -7.75
C ARG A 87 -1.50 -4.34 -6.79
N MET A 88 -2.68 -4.12 -7.34
CA MET A 88 -3.91 -4.26 -6.57
C MET A 88 -3.99 -5.67 -5.98
N GLY A 89 -4.28 -5.76 -4.69
CA GLY A 89 -4.31 -7.02 -3.96
C GLY A 89 -3.02 -7.37 -3.23
N ASP A 90 -1.93 -6.67 -3.52
CA ASP A 90 -0.67 -6.93 -2.81
C ASP A 90 -0.76 -6.48 -1.35
N THR A 91 -0.12 -7.25 -0.46
CA THR A 91 -0.20 -6.98 0.96
C THR A 91 0.68 -5.82 1.37
N LEU A 92 0.28 -5.15 2.44
CA LEU A 92 1.05 -4.08 3.04
C LEU A 92 2.00 -4.65 4.09
N ALA A 93 3.20 -4.09 4.15
CA ALA A 93 4.16 -4.39 5.20
C ALA A 93 3.99 -3.34 6.28
N ALA A 94 3.22 -3.67 7.28
CA ALA A 94 2.97 -2.71 8.33
C ALA A 94 2.92 -3.42 9.67
N HIS A 95 3.26 -2.65 10.67
CA HIS A 95 3.47 -3.03 12.05
C HIS A 95 2.31 -3.79 12.66
N SER A 96 1.82 -4.74 12.66
CA SER A 96 0.73 -5.46 13.33
C SER A 96 -0.62 -5.33 12.66
N GLU A 97 -0.69 -4.82 11.45
CA GLU A 97 -1.94 -4.70 10.76
C GLU A 97 -1.98 -5.61 9.55
N SER A 98 -3.14 -5.88 9.05
CA SER A 98 -3.31 -6.59 7.78
C SER A 98 -4.01 -5.66 6.81
N GLY A 99 -3.49 -5.59 5.61
CA GLY A 99 -4.07 -4.73 4.60
C GLY A 99 -3.55 -5.05 3.22
N THR A 100 -4.21 -4.47 2.24
CA THR A 100 -3.85 -4.66 0.83
C THR A 100 -4.02 -3.37 0.06
N VAL A 101 -3.38 -3.33 -1.11
CA VAL A 101 -3.63 -2.30 -2.09
C VAL A 101 -4.99 -2.58 -2.72
N THR A 102 -5.90 -1.62 -2.67
CA THR A 102 -7.27 -1.79 -3.16
C THR A 102 -7.56 -1.01 -4.44
N GLY A 103 -6.69 -0.11 -4.85
CA GLY A 103 -6.82 0.64 -6.10
C GLY A 103 -5.73 0.30 -7.08
N GLY A 104 -5.96 0.61 -8.34
CA GLY A 104 -4.97 0.38 -9.37
C GLY A 104 -5.40 0.95 -10.70
N SER A 105 -4.50 0.82 -11.69
CA SER A 105 -4.75 1.31 -13.04
C SER A 105 -5.93 0.58 -13.69
N PRO A 106 -6.84 1.30 -14.35
CA PRO A 106 -7.89 0.63 -15.13
C PRO A 106 -7.36 -0.02 -16.40
N ASP A 107 -6.18 0.35 -16.87
CA ASP A 107 -5.66 -0.05 -18.17
C ASP A 107 -4.41 -0.92 -18.11
N VAL A 108 -3.61 -0.82 -17.06
CA VAL A 108 -2.32 -1.49 -16.97
C VAL A 108 -2.38 -2.59 -15.93
N LYS A 109 -1.99 -3.79 -16.32
CA LYS A 109 -1.98 -4.95 -15.43
C LYS A 109 -0.58 -5.52 -15.35
N ILE A 110 -0.26 -6.08 -14.20
CA ILE A 110 1.05 -6.65 -13.91
C ILE A 110 0.85 -8.09 -13.50
N GLY A 111 1.54 -8.99 -14.19
CA GLY A 111 1.45 -10.41 -13.90
C GLY A 111 2.36 -10.86 -12.76
N GLY A 112 2.37 -12.14 -12.59
CA GLY A 112 3.27 -12.80 -11.69
C GLY A 112 2.94 -12.73 -10.24
#